data_6136b3cee8f069de5d526b31af357cf7
#
_entry.id   6136b3cee8f069de5d526b31af357cf7
#
_cell.length_a   1.000
_cell.length_b   1.000
_cell.length_c   1.000
_cell.angle_alpha   90.00
_cell.angle_beta   90.00
_cell.angle_gamma   90.00
#
_symmetry.space_group_name_H-M   'P 1'
#
loop_
_entity.id
_entity.type
_entity.pdbx_description
1 polymer ?
#
loop_
_entity_poly.entity_id
_entity_poly.type
_entity_poly.pdbx_seq_one_letter_code
_entity_poly.pdbx_strand_id
1 'polypeptide(L)'
;MRTKTVRILNIVAGILLIAAGIYCLCNEDVAVLSAGLMLGIFMLAAGIAEIVVFAGTSGVLIGSGWLLLDGVLTVIMSLFLLFNQWFTLLSLPFLFTVWLIFSGISRFVSAFDLHALGVRGWGWVLAVGILLMAAGFICMMDPWVSAAAVGVTVGLVFLLEGISAIVYACISRTKDL
;
A
#
# COMPACT_ATOMS: atom_id res chain seq x y z
N MET A 1 7.21 25.98 22.72
CA MET A 1 7.90 24.71 23.02
C MET A 1 7.39 23.55 22.19
N ARG A 2 6.10 23.45 21.88
CA ARG A 2 5.47 22.36 21.14
C ARG A 2 5.99 22.16 19.70
N THR A 3 6.32 23.26 19.00
CA THR A 3 6.82 23.24 17.61
C THR A 3 8.23 22.66 17.46
N LYS A 4 9.13 22.95 18.40
CA LYS A 4 10.51 22.40 18.39
C LYS A 4 10.53 20.89 18.61
N THR A 5 9.70 20.39 19.52
CA THR A 5 9.61 18.95 19.82
C THR A 5 9.05 18.16 18.64
N VAL A 6 7.98 18.65 17.99
CA VAL A 6 7.38 18.02 16.79
C VAL A 6 8.37 17.98 15.64
N ARG A 7 9.18 19.01 15.47
CA ARG A 7 10.20 19.09 14.43
C ARG A 7 11.33 18.07 14.64
N ILE A 8 11.86 17.98 15.86
CA ILE A 8 12.89 16.97 16.20
C ILE A 8 12.32 15.58 15.96
N LEU A 9 11.08 15.34 16.36
CA LEU A 9 10.41 14.05 16.16
C LEU A 9 10.30 13.72 14.67
N ASN A 10 9.91 14.67 13.81
CA ASN A 10 9.80 14.46 12.36
C ASN A 10 11.16 14.20 11.71
N ILE A 11 12.24 14.86 12.14
CA ILE A 11 13.59 14.59 11.63
C ILE A 11 14.04 13.18 12.02
N VAL A 12 13.87 12.80 13.29
CA VAL A 12 14.22 11.47 13.79
C VAL A 12 13.40 10.40 13.07
N ALA A 13 12.09 10.59 12.93
CA ALA A 13 11.22 9.69 12.20
C ALA A 13 11.62 9.58 10.72
N GLY A 14 11.97 10.69 10.06
CA GLY A 14 12.43 10.69 8.67
C GLY A 14 13.73 9.91 8.48
N ILE A 15 14.69 10.06 9.39
CA ILE A 15 15.96 9.31 9.34
C ILE A 15 15.70 7.81 9.56
N LEU A 16 14.84 7.45 10.52
CA LEU A 16 14.46 6.05 10.77
C LEU A 16 13.74 5.44 9.58
N LEU A 17 12.84 6.18 8.93
CA LEU A 17 12.15 5.71 7.72
C LEU A 17 13.10 5.50 6.54
N ILE A 18 14.07 6.39 6.34
CA ILE A 18 15.10 6.22 5.30
C ILE A 18 15.93 4.96 5.58
N ALA A 19 16.38 4.76 6.83
CA ALA A 19 17.14 3.58 7.21
C ALA A 19 16.31 2.30 7.02
N ALA A 20 15.04 2.31 7.42
CA ALA A 20 14.12 1.19 7.19
C ALA A 20 13.88 0.92 5.70
N GLY A 21 13.74 1.98 4.87
CA GLY A 21 13.59 1.86 3.42
C GLY A 21 14.79 1.19 2.76
N ILE A 22 16.01 1.60 3.13
CA ILE A 22 17.24 0.98 2.63
C ILE A 22 17.32 -0.49 3.07
N TYR A 23 16.96 -0.78 4.31
CA TYR A 23 16.96 -2.15 4.83
C TYR A 23 15.95 -3.04 4.12
N CYS A 24 14.74 -2.54 3.82
CA CYS A 24 13.72 -3.23 3.03
C CYS A 24 14.17 -3.50 1.58
N LEU A 25 14.92 -2.57 0.96
CA LEU A 25 15.48 -2.79 -0.38
C LEU A 25 16.51 -3.92 -0.43
N CYS A 26 17.21 -4.16 0.68
CA CYS A 26 18.20 -5.23 0.78
C CYS A 26 17.62 -6.57 1.24
N ASN A 27 16.43 -6.57 1.86
CA ASN A 27 15.78 -7.75 2.45
C ASN A 27 14.31 -7.79 2.07
N GLU A 28 13.98 -8.50 0.99
CA GLU A 28 12.64 -8.62 0.45
C GLU A 28 11.64 -9.24 1.43
N ASP A 29 12.06 -10.27 2.20
CA ASP A 29 11.21 -10.90 3.21
C ASP A 29 10.77 -9.92 4.29
N VAL A 30 11.69 -9.05 4.76
CA VAL A 30 11.39 -8.02 5.75
C VAL A 30 10.43 -6.98 5.19
N ALA A 31 10.59 -6.62 3.92
CA ALA A 31 9.69 -5.68 3.25
C ALA A 31 8.27 -6.27 3.13
N VAL A 32 8.15 -7.53 2.70
CA VAL A 32 6.86 -8.23 2.61
C VAL A 32 6.21 -8.32 4.00
N LEU A 33 6.95 -8.72 5.02
CA LEU A 33 6.43 -8.82 6.39
C LEU A 33 6.01 -7.46 6.95
N SER A 34 6.79 -6.41 6.71
CA SER A 34 6.45 -5.06 7.17
C SER A 34 5.19 -4.52 6.50
N ALA A 35 5.03 -4.74 5.19
CA ALA A 35 3.82 -4.42 4.45
C ALA A 35 2.62 -5.22 4.96
N GLY A 36 2.80 -6.52 5.20
CA GLY A 36 1.79 -7.41 5.76
C GLY A 36 1.32 -6.98 7.15
N LEU A 37 2.24 -6.54 7.99
CA LEU A 37 1.96 -6.00 9.32
C LEU A 37 1.11 -4.73 9.25
N MET A 38 1.50 -3.78 8.38
CA MET A 38 0.73 -2.55 8.16
C MET A 38 -0.67 -2.85 7.60
N LEU A 39 -0.76 -3.67 6.56
CA LEU A 39 -2.03 -4.07 5.99
C LEU A 39 -2.89 -4.82 7.00
N GLY A 40 -2.33 -5.75 7.76
CA GLY A 40 -3.04 -6.48 8.81
C GLY A 40 -3.64 -5.56 9.87
N ILE A 41 -2.90 -4.55 10.34
CA ILE A 41 -3.41 -3.57 11.31
C ILE A 41 -4.55 -2.74 10.69
N PHE A 42 -4.38 -2.23 9.46
CA PHE A 42 -5.43 -1.46 8.80
C PHE A 42 -6.67 -2.29 8.51
N MET A 43 -6.51 -3.53 8.04
CA MET A 43 -7.63 -4.45 7.82
C MET A 43 -8.34 -4.80 9.13
N LEU A 44 -7.60 -5.00 10.22
CA LEU A 44 -8.20 -5.24 11.53
C LEU A 44 -9.07 -4.06 11.97
N ALA A 45 -8.54 -2.85 11.86
CA ALA A 45 -9.27 -1.64 12.22
C ALA A 45 -10.51 -1.44 11.33
N ALA A 46 -10.39 -1.69 10.02
CA ALA A 46 -11.50 -1.61 9.07
C ALA A 46 -12.58 -2.64 9.37
N GLY A 47 -12.23 -3.91 9.56
CA GLY A 47 -13.19 -4.98 9.87
C GLY A 47 -13.90 -4.76 11.20
N ILE A 48 -13.20 -4.25 12.22
CA ILE A 48 -13.86 -3.85 13.49
C ILE A 48 -14.84 -2.70 13.24
N ALA A 49 -14.45 -1.69 12.44
CA ALA A 49 -15.34 -0.58 12.12
C ALA A 49 -16.60 -1.03 11.38
N GLU A 50 -16.49 -1.96 10.44
CA GLU A 50 -17.63 -2.55 9.72
C GLU A 50 -18.59 -3.29 10.66
N ILE A 51 -18.06 -4.08 11.61
CA ILE A 51 -18.86 -4.77 12.62
C ILE A 51 -19.59 -3.75 13.54
N VAL A 52 -18.89 -2.68 13.94
CA VAL A 52 -19.49 -1.62 14.78
C VAL A 52 -20.58 -0.88 14.02
N VAL A 53 -20.36 -0.55 12.75
CA VAL A 53 -21.37 0.08 11.89
C VAL A 53 -22.58 -0.84 11.73
N PHE A 54 -22.38 -2.14 11.51
CA PHE A 54 -23.46 -3.11 11.47
C PHE A 54 -24.28 -3.11 12.78
N ALA A 55 -23.61 -3.16 13.94
CA ALA A 55 -24.28 -3.17 15.24
C ALA A 55 -25.11 -1.89 15.46
N GLY A 56 -24.67 -0.73 14.96
CA GLY A 56 -25.40 0.53 15.02
C GLY A 56 -26.54 0.67 14.00
N THR A 57 -26.51 -0.12 12.90
CA THR A 57 -27.42 0.06 11.76
C THR A 57 -28.34 -1.14 11.54
N SER A 58 -28.28 -2.14 12.41
CA SER A 58 -28.96 -3.44 12.32
C SER A 58 -30.50 -3.41 12.36
N GLY A 59 -31.13 -2.43 11.85
CA GLY A 59 -32.61 -2.35 11.72
C GLY A 59 -33.06 -1.47 10.56
N VAL A 60 -32.13 -0.81 9.85
CA VAL A 60 -32.45 0.27 8.89
C VAL A 60 -32.09 -0.08 7.45
N LEU A 61 -31.09 -0.96 7.21
CA LEU A 61 -30.61 -1.28 5.87
C LEU A 61 -30.98 -2.70 5.45
N ILE A 62 -31.63 -2.80 4.28
CA ILE A 62 -31.84 -4.08 3.59
C ILE A 62 -30.45 -4.55 3.10
N GLY A 63 -29.99 -5.71 3.57
CA GLY A 63 -28.67 -6.26 3.21
C GLY A 63 -27.54 -6.04 4.24
N SER A 64 -27.85 -5.54 5.43
CA SER A 64 -26.87 -5.32 6.51
C SER A 64 -26.10 -6.58 6.91
N GLY A 65 -26.65 -7.80 6.70
CA GLY A 65 -25.97 -9.06 6.94
C GLY A 65 -24.70 -9.26 6.11
N TRP A 66 -24.65 -8.68 4.90
CA TRP A 66 -23.46 -8.72 4.04
C TRP A 66 -22.30 -7.94 4.65
N LEU A 67 -22.58 -6.77 5.25
CA LEU A 67 -21.60 -5.94 5.92
C LEU A 67 -21.00 -6.65 7.15
N LEU A 68 -21.81 -7.39 7.90
CA LEU A 68 -21.31 -8.21 9.01
C LEU A 68 -20.38 -9.30 8.53
N LEU A 69 -20.77 -10.01 7.46
CA LEU A 69 -19.98 -11.10 6.89
C LEU A 69 -18.63 -10.57 6.37
N ASP A 70 -18.64 -9.42 5.69
CA ASP A 70 -17.44 -8.76 5.19
C ASP A 70 -16.51 -8.34 6.34
N GLY A 71 -17.05 -7.68 7.38
CA GLY A 71 -16.29 -7.29 8.56
C GLY A 71 -15.68 -8.47 9.31
N VAL A 72 -16.43 -9.56 9.49
CA VAL A 72 -15.91 -10.79 10.13
C VAL A 72 -14.82 -11.43 9.29
N LEU A 73 -15.02 -11.52 7.96
CA LEU A 73 -14.02 -12.09 7.05
C LEU A 73 -12.73 -11.25 7.05
N THR A 74 -12.87 -9.93 7.01
CA THR A 74 -11.75 -8.99 7.07
C THR A 74 -10.96 -9.11 8.37
N VAL A 75 -11.62 -9.26 9.52
CA VAL A 75 -10.97 -9.51 10.80
C VAL A 75 -10.23 -10.85 10.81
N ILE A 76 -10.83 -11.92 10.31
CA ILE A 76 -10.17 -13.23 10.24
C ILE A 76 -8.93 -13.16 9.36
N MET A 77 -9.03 -12.55 8.16
CA MET A 77 -7.89 -12.38 7.24
C MET A 77 -6.78 -11.52 7.85
N SER A 78 -7.13 -10.46 8.58
CA SER A 78 -6.15 -9.62 9.26
C SER A 78 -5.38 -10.38 10.35
N LEU A 79 -6.05 -11.24 11.10
CA LEU A 79 -5.42 -12.10 12.09
C LEU A 79 -4.44 -13.08 11.44
N PHE A 80 -4.80 -13.67 10.29
CA PHE A 80 -3.88 -14.53 9.55
C PHE A 80 -2.63 -13.77 9.08
N LEU A 81 -2.78 -12.54 8.58
CA LEU A 81 -1.65 -11.69 8.18
C LEU A 81 -0.75 -11.31 9.37
N LEU A 82 -1.33 -11.09 10.56
CA LEU A 82 -0.56 -10.66 11.73
C LEU A 82 0.17 -11.81 12.43
N PHE A 83 -0.45 -12.99 12.51
CA PHE A 83 0.07 -14.11 13.30
C PHE A 83 0.79 -15.16 12.47
N ASN A 84 0.56 -15.24 11.16
CA ASN A 84 1.14 -16.27 10.30
C ASN A 84 2.07 -15.65 9.26
N GLN A 85 3.38 -15.58 9.58
CA GLN A 85 4.42 -15.04 8.70
C GLN A 85 4.49 -15.76 7.35
N TRP A 86 4.35 -17.09 7.33
CA TRP A 86 4.36 -17.88 6.10
C TRP A 86 3.18 -17.54 5.18
N PHE A 87 2.01 -17.35 5.78
CA PHE A 87 0.83 -16.92 5.03
C PHE A 87 1.07 -15.54 4.41
N THR A 88 1.64 -14.61 5.15
CA THR A 88 1.94 -13.26 4.67
C THR A 88 2.97 -13.26 3.55
N LEU A 89 4.06 -14.04 3.69
CA LEU A 89 5.10 -14.16 2.68
C LEU A 89 4.61 -14.73 1.35
N LEU A 90 3.61 -15.62 1.39
CA LEU A 90 3.03 -16.22 0.20
C LEU A 90 1.88 -15.40 -0.40
N SER A 91 0.97 -14.92 0.45
CA SER A 91 -0.27 -14.27 -0.01
C SER A 91 -0.03 -12.84 -0.50
N LEU A 92 0.84 -12.09 0.15
CA LEU A 92 1.02 -10.68 -0.15
C LEU A 92 1.68 -10.43 -1.52
N PRO A 93 2.77 -11.11 -1.91
CA PRO A 93 3.32 -11.02 -3.25
C PRO A 93 2.32 -11.49 -4.33
N PHE A 94 1.54 -12.53 -4.06
CA PHE A 94 0.50 -13.00 -4.98
C PHE A 94 -0.59 -11.94 -5.20
N LEU A 95 -1.13 -11.36 -4.14
CA LEU A 95 -2.12 -10.28 -4.21
C LEU A 95 -1.55 -9.05 -4.93
N PHE A 96 -0.30 -8.72 -4.67
CA PHE A 96 0.40 -7.62 -5.34
C PHE A 96 0.53 -7.87 -6.85
N THR A 97 0.86 -9.08 -7.24
CA THR A 97 0.95 -9.50 -8.65
C THR A 97 -0.40 -9.36 -9.37
N VAL A 98 -1.47 -9.85 -8.75
CA VAL A 98 -2.83 -9.71 -9.28
C VAL A 98 -3.20 -8.23 -9.43
N TRP A 99 -2.91 -7.42 -8.40
CA TRP A 99 -3.14 -5.98 -8.45
C TRP A 99 -2.35 -5.28 -9.57
N LEU A 100 -1.09 -5.67 -9.80
CA LEU A 100 -0.26 -5.15 -10.90
C LEU A 100 -0.90 -5.41 -12.27
N ILE A 101 -1.39 -6.65 -12.50
CA ILE A 101 -2.06 -7.01 -13.76
C ILE A 101 -3.32 -6.15 -13.95
N PHE A 102 -4.18 -6.08 -12.94
CA PHE A 102 -5.39 -5.26 -13.00
C PHE A 102 -5.10 -3.77 -13.20
N SER A 103 -4.09 -3.23 -12.52
CA SER A 103 -3.65 -1.85 -12.68
C SER A 103 -3.15 -1.58 -14.10
N GLY A 104 -2.41 -2.55 -14.68
CA GLY A 104 -1.96 -2.50 -16.07
C GLY A 104 -3.13 -2.49 -17.07
N ILE A 105 -4.10 -3.39 -16.89
CA ILE A 105 -5.32 -3.47 -17.72
C ILE A 105 -6.11 -2.15 -17.63
N SER A 106 -6.31 -1.62 -16.42
CA SER A 106 -7.02 -0.36 -16.22
C SER A 106 -6.36 0.81 -16.95
N ARG A 107 -5.02 0.91 -16.87
CA ARG A 107 -4.26 1.95 -17.60
C ARG A 107 -4.31 1.74 -19.11
N PHE A 108 -4.27 0.50 -19.56
CA PHE A 108 -4.40 0.16 -20.97
C PHE A 108 -5.74 0.64 -21.51
N VAL A 109 -6.85 0.33 -20.85
CA VAL A 109 -8.20 0.79 -21.23
C VAL A 109 -8.29 2.32 -21.19
N SER A 110 -7.83 2.94 -20.09
CA SER A 110 -7.86 4.40 -19.95
C SER A 110 -7.06 5.13 -21.03
N ALA A 111 -6.01 4.51 -21.58
CA ALA A 111 -5.25 5.10 -22.68
C ALA A 111 -6.09 5.25 -23.96
N PHE A 112 -7.00 4.33 -24.25
CA PHE A 112 -7.92 4.46 -25.39
C PHE A 112 -8.96 5.57 -25.17
N ASP A 113 -9.46 5.72 -23.94
CA ASP A 113 -10.37 6.80 -23.59
C ASP A 113 -9.68 8.16 -23.76
N LEU A 114 -8.44 8.28 -23.29
CA LEU A 114 -7.63 9.48 -23.47
C LEU A 114 -7.33 9.78 -24.95
N HIS A 115 -7.10 8.74 -25.76
CA HIS A 115 -6.93 8.89 -27.19
C HIS A 115 -8.21 9.41 -27.86
N ALA A 116 -9.39 8.86 -27.51
CA ALA A 116 -10.68 9.30 -28.02
C ALA A 116 -11.00 10.76 -27.65
N LEU A 117 -10.53 11.22 -26.48
CA LEU A 117 -10.65 12.60 -26.02
C LEU A 117 -9.60 13.55 -26.63
N GLY A 118 -8.70 13.06 -27.48
CA GLY A 118 -7.66 13.87 -28.13
C GLY A 118 -6.58 14.40 -27.19
N VAL A 119 -6.40 13.81 -26.00
CA VAL A 119 -5.42 14.24 -25.01
C VAL A 119 -4.00 13.89 -25.49
N ARG A 120 -3.11 14.88 -25.56
CA ARG A 120 -1.68 14.66 -25.87
C ARG A 120 -1.04 13.85 -24.73
N GLY A 121 -0.32 12.77 -25.10
CA GLY A 121 0.41 11.93 -24.12
C GLY A 121 -0.28 10.62 -23.76
N TRP A 122 -1.42 10.27 -24.36
CA TRP A 122 -2.10 8.98 -24.18
C TRP A 122 -1.15 7.78 -24.38
N GLY A 123 -0.16 7.89 -25.28
CA GLY A 123 0.84 6.86 -25.55
C GLY A 123 1.71 6.51 -24.34
N TRP A 124 2.00 7.46 -23.45
CA TRP A 124 2.72 7.18 -22.19
C TRP A 124 1.88 6.32 -21.24
N VAL A 125 0.60 6.61 -21.14
CA VAL A 125 -0.33 5.82 -20.31
C VAL A 125 -0.44 4.41 -20.85
N LEU A 126 -0.51 4.26 -22.18
CA LEU A 126 -0.52 2.97 -22.86
C LEU A 126 0.78 2.19 -22.58
N ALA A 127 1.94 2.83 -22.77
CA ALA A 127 3.23 2.18 -22.53
C ALA A 127 3.38 1.69 -21.08
N VAL A 128 3.00 2.53 -20.11
CA VAL A 128 3.01 2.16 -18.68
C VAL A 128 2.02 1.03 -18.40
N GLY A 129 0.83 1.03 -19.01
CA GLY A 129 -0.15 -0.06 -18.87
C GLY A 129 0.42 -1.40 -19.36
N ILE A 130 1.05 -1.42 -20.55
CA ILE A 130 1.67 -2.63 -21.10
C ILE A 130 2.84 -3.10 -20.22
N LEU A 131 3.68 -2.19 -19.74
CA LEU A 131 4.80 -2.52 -18.85
C LEU A 131 4.32 -3.14 -17.53
N LEU A 132 3.28 -2.58 -16.93
CA LEU A 132 2.70 -3.12 -15.70
C LEU A 132 2.08 -4.51 -15.91
N MET A 133 1.39 -4.73 -17.03
CA MET A 133 0.86 -6.05 -17.37
C MET A 133 2.00 -7.05 -17.53
N ALA A 134 3.03 -6.71 -18.31
CA ALA A 134 4.19 -7.59 -18.52
C ALA A 134 4.91 -7.90 -17.20
N ALA A 135 5.14 -6.89 -16.36
CA ALA A 135 5.72 -7.05 -15.04
C ALA A 135 4.87 -7.98 -14.15
N GLY A 136 3.55 -7.80 -14.15
CA GLY A 136 2.62 -8.68 -13.42
C GLY A 136 2.68 -10.12 -13.90
N PHE A 137 2.75 -10.38 -15.22
CA PHE A 137 2.91 -11.73 -15.73
C PHE A 137 4.25 -12.36 -15.35
N ILE A 138 5.34 -11.60 -15.38
CA ILE A 138 6.67 -12.07 -14.93
C ILE A 138 6.62 -12.42 -13.44
N CYS A 139 6.05 -11.54 -12.61
CA CYS A 139 5.87 -11.79 -11.17
C CYS A 139 5.01 -13.02 -10.87
N MET A 140 4.05 -13.35 -11.76
CA MET A 140 3.20 -14.53 -11.60
C MET A 140 3.95 -15.83 -11.87
N MET A 141 4.98 -15.78 -12.73
CA MET A 141 5.78 -16.97 -13.06
C MET A 141 6.79 -17.33 -11.97
N ASP A 142 7.25 -16.33 -11.22
CA ASP A 142 8.26 -16.52 -10.18
C ASP A 142 7.90 -15.75 -8.90
N PRO A 143 7.57 -16.47 -7.78
CA PRO A 143 7.24 -15.85 -6.49
C PRO A 143 8.36 -14.97 -5.91
N TRP A 144 9.63 -15.27 -6.20
CA TRP A 144 10.76 -14.47 -5.74
C TRP A 144 10.78 -13.10 -6.40
N VAL A 145 10.49 -13.04 -7.69
CA VAL A 145 10.39 -11.78 -8.43
C VAL A 145 9.25 -10.92 -7.88
N SER A 146 8.14 -11.54 -7.49
CA SER A 146 7.01 -10.80 -6.89
C SER A 146 7.35 -10.29 -5.49
N ALA A 147 8.07 -11.06 -4.67
CA ALA A 147 8.54 -10.61 -3.35
C ALA A 147 9.54 -9.44 -3.49
N ALA A 148 10.49 -9.54 -4.43
CA ALA A 148 11.43 -8.46 -4.75
C ALA A 148 10.70 -7.20 -5.24
N ALA A 149 9.66 -7.32 -6.07
CA ALA A 149 8.86 -6.19 -6.52
C ALA A 149 8.12 -5.50 -5.36
N VAL A 150 7.58 -6.26 -4.41
CA VAL A 150 7.01 -5.72 -3.17
C VAL A 150 8.10 -5.03 -2.36
N GLY A 151 9.28 -5.65 -2.21
CA GLY A 151 10.42 -5.09 -1.50
C GLY A 151 10.85 -3.73 -2.03
N VAL A 152 11.00 -3.62 -3.35
CA VAL A 152 11.34 -2.36 -4.02
C VAL A 152 10.24 -1.31 -3.81
N THR A 153 8.97 -1.70 -3.94
CA THR A 153 7.84 -0.78 -3.77
C THR A 153 7.78 -0.23 -2.35
N VAL A 154 7.84 -1.10 -1.34
CA VAL A 154 7.81 -0.71 0.08
C VAL A 154 9.04 0.12 0.45
N GLY A 155 10.23 -0.30 0.00
CA GLY A 155 11.47 0.43 0.23
C GLY A 155 11.44 1.85 -0.36
N LEU A 156 10.93 2.02 -1.60
CA LEU A 156 10.75 3.32 -2.22
C LEU A 156 9.75 4.20 -1.48
N VAL A 157 8.63 3.62 -1.03
CA VAL A 157 7.63 4.36 -0.24
C VAL A 157 8.26 4.88 1.05
N PHE A 158 8.98 4.04 1.80
CA PHE A 158 9.64 4.47 3.03
C PHE A 158 10.72 5.53 2.79
N LEU A 159 11.47 5.43 1.69
CA LEU A 159 12.44 6.46 1.31
C LEU A 159 11.76 7.80 1.01
N LEU A 160 10.69 7.78 0.21
CA LEU A 160 9.94 9.00 -0.14
C LEU A 160 9.28 9.63 1.09
N GLU A 161 8.67 8.83 1.95
CA GLU A 161 8.09 9.29 3.21
C GLU A 161 9.16 9.86 4.16
N GLY A 162 10.31 9.19 4.27
CA GLY A 162 11.42 9.68 5.08
C GLY A 162 11.98 11.00 4.57
N ILE A 163 12.15 11.16 3.26
CA ILE A 163 12.58 12.42 2.63
C ILE A 163 11.52 13.50 2.86
N SER A 164 10.25 13.19 2.65
CA SER A 164 9.15 14.15 2.83
C SER A 164 9.06 14.63 4.27
N ALA A 165 9.23 13.75 5.26
CA ALA A 165 9.24 14.10 6.69
C ALA A 165 10.37 15.07 7.04
N ILE A 166 11.57 14.87 6.49
CA ILE A 166 12.72 15.77 6.68
C ILE A 166 12.47 17.12 6.00
N VAL A 167 11.99 17.12 4.76
CA VAL A 167 11.66 18.34 4.01
C VAL A 167 10.60 19.16 4.76
N TYR A 168 9.56 18.48 5.27
CA TYR A 168 8.51 19.14 6.06
C TYR A 168 9.06 19.78 7.35
N ALA A 169 9.97 19.09 8.03
CA ALA A 169 10.64 19.60 9.22
C ALA A 169 11.56 20.82 8.92
N CYS A 170 12.14 20.88 7.72
CA CYS A 170 12.95 22.01 7.26
C CYS A 170 12.11 23.21 6.85
N ILE A 171 11.01 23.01 6.11
CA ILE A 171 10.11 24.10 5.66
C ILE A 171 9.38 24.74 6.84
N SER A 172 9.03 23.96 7.86
CA SER A 172 8.44 24.48 9.11
C SER A 172 9.33 25.50 9.83
N ARG A 173 10.64 25.53 9.53
CA ARG A 173 11.58 26.52 10.05
C ARG A 173 11.35 27.93 9.50
N THR A 174 10.91 28.03 8.24
CA THR A 174 10.79 29.31 7.51
C THR A 174 9.53 30.10 7.89
N LYS A 175 8.57 29.45 8.56
CA LYS A 175 7.33 30.12 9.03
C LYS A 175 7.41 30.68 10.44
N ASP A 176 8.47 30.37 11.18
CA ASP A 176 8.70 30.85 12.55
C ASP A 176 9.72 32.02 12.59
N LEU A 177 10.16 32.55 11.44
CA LEU A 177 10.94 33.79 11.25
C LEU A 177 10.06 34.90 10.66
#